data_cb7ccc8e87d35438399d09ebf69491d1
#
_entry.id   cb7ccc8e87d35438399d09ebf69491d1
#
_cell.length_a   1.000
_cell.length_b   1.000
_cell.length_c   1.000
_cell.angle_alpha   90.00
_cell.angle_beta   90.00
_cell.angle_gamma   90.00
#
_symmetry.space_group_name_H-M   'P 1'
#
loop_
_entity.id
_entity.type
_entity.pdbx_description
1 polymer ?
#
loop_
_entity_poly.entity_id
_entity_poly.type
_entity_poly.pdbx_seq_one_letter_code
_entity_poly.pdbx_strand_id
1 'polypeptide(L)'
;LGEYDPADFDAIVFPGGFGGAKNLSDFAVRGAEAEVQASVTNAVRSTHAMGKPIGFICITPASVGALTLGGDGVELTIGNDPDTASAVVQCGAKHTDCPVENVVVDFENKVVSTPAYMLGPGVSDVRKGIARLVNEVLELTH
;
A
#
# COMPACT_ATOMS: atom_id res chain seq x y z
N LEU A 1 15.46 -6.52 -0.09
CA LEU A 1 14.32 -7.25 -0.73
C LEU A 1 14.74 -8.22 -1.82
N GLY A 2 15.95 -8.09 -2.38
CA GLY A 2 16.41 -9.02 -3.41
C GLY A 2 16.50 -10.49 -2.96
N GLU A 3 16.59 -10.72 -1.67
CA GLU A 3 16.61 -12.07 -1.08
C GLU A 3 15.28 -12.49 -0.45
N TYR A 4 14.23 -11.68 -0.62
CA TYR A 4 12.91 -11.98 -0.08
C TYR A 4 12.30 -13.16 -0.84
N ASP A 5 11.83 -14.14 -0.07
CA ASP A 5 11.04 -15.26 -0.59
C ASP A 5 9.68 -15.25 0.11
N PRO A 6 8.58 -15.09 -0.64
CA PRO A 6 7.24 -15.07 -0.05
C PRO A 6 6.86 -16.39 0.63
N ALA A 7 7.54 -17.49 0.32
CA ALA A 7 7.29 -18.75 0.99
C ALA A 7 7.68 -18.73 2.47
N ASP A 8 8.62 -17.86 2.84
CA ASP A 8 9.14 -17.78 4.21
C ASP A 8 8.28 -16.89 5.13
N PHE A 9 7.32 -16.16 4.59
CA PHE A 9 6.52 -15.18 5.33
C PHE A 9 5.02 -15.35 5.06
N ASP A 10 4.19 -14.95 6.02
CA ASP A 10 2.74 -15.01 5.88
C ASP A 10 2.14 -13.73 5.32
N ALA A 11 2.87 -12.62 5.37
CA ALA A 11 2.43 -11.31 4.92
C ALA A 11 3.63 -10.38 4.72
N ILE A 12 3.40 -9.28 3.99
CA ILE A 12 4.38 -8.18 3.88
C ILE A 12 3.65 -6.86 4.14
N VAL A 13 4.30 -5.94 4.85
CA VAL A 13 3.78 -4.60 5.11
C VAL A 13 4.81 -3.57 4.69
N PHE A 14 4.38 -2.58 3.93
CA PHE A 14 5.21 -1.45 3.53
C PHE A 14 4.87 -0.23 4.38
N PRO A 15 5.74 0.16 5.32
CA PRO A 15 5.56 1.39 6.08
C PRO A 15 5.76 2.61 5.17
N GLY A 16 5.18 3.73 5.56
CA GLY A 16 5.27 4.94 4.78
C GLY A 16 6.59 5.68 4.94
N GLY A 17 6.50 6.99 4.83
CA GLY A 17 7.61 7.90 4.85
C GLY A 17 8.00 8.35 3.45
N PHE A 18 8.67 9.50 3.36
CA PHE A 18 9.09 10.06 2.08
C PHE A 18 10.05 9.12 1.31
N GLY A 19 10.83 8.33 2.04
CA GLY A 19 11.69 7.30 1.46
C GLY A 19 10.92 6.24 0.67
N GLY A 20 9.68 5.94 1.08
CA GLY A 20 8.81 5.01 0.34
C GLY A 20 8.46 5.51 -1.06
N ALA A 21 8.28 6.83 -1.21
CA ALA A 21 7.97 7.44 -2.49
C ALA A 21 9.22 7.78 -3.31
N LYS A 22 10.40 7.72 -2.73
CA LYS A 22 11.64 8.19 -3.33
C LYS A 22 12.65 7.06 -3.59
N ASN A 23 12.69 6.06 -2.71
CA ASN A 23 13.69 5.00 -2.75
C ASN A 23 13.13 3.66 -3.23
N LEU A 24 11.88 3.33 -2.89
CA LEU A 24 11.23 2.10 -3.35
C LEU A 24 10.70 2.25 -4.78
N SER A 25 10.40 3.48 -5.17
CA SER A 25 10.01 3.87 -6.52
C SER A 25 10.42 5.31 -6.76
N ASP A 26 10.20 5.82 -7.95
CA ASP A 26 10.40 7.24 -8.28
C ASP A 26 9.08 8.03 -8.32
N PHE A 27 8.08 7.56 -7.58
CA PHE A 27 6.75 8.18 -7.49
C PHE A 27 6.81 9.67 -7.09
N ALA A 28 7.72 10.04 -6.18
CA ALA A 28 7.85 11.42 -5.75
C ALA A 28 8.19 12.38 -6.90
N VAL A 29 8.78 11.88 -7.98
CA VAL A 29 9.17 12.66 -9.15
C VAL A 29 8.22 12.45 -10.32
N ARG A 30 7.77 11.21 -10.57
CA ARG A 30 7.06 10.81 -11.79
C ARG A 30 5.57 10.51 -11.59
N GLY A 31 5.09 10.48 -10.35
CA GLY A 31 3.67 10.20 -10.06
C GLY A 31 3.22 8.86 -10.64
N ALA A 32 2.08 8.88 -11.36
CA ALA A 32 1.48 7.66 -11.94
C ALA A 32 2.33 7.02 -13.05
N GLU A 33 3.32 7.72 -13.58
CA GLU A 33 4.26 7.20 -14.58
C GLU A 33 5.54 6.64 -13.95
N ALA A 34 5.58 6.56 -12.63
CA ALA A 34 6.74 6.08 -11.89
C ALA A 34 6.99 4.59 -12.09
N GLU A 35 8.23 4.20 -11.84
CA GLU A 35 8.64 2.81 -11.80
C GLU A 35 9.03 2.42 -10.39
N VAL A 36 8.61 1.23 -9.97
CA VAL A 36 8.99 0.63 -8.69
C VAL A 36 10.27 -0.18 -8.91
N GLN A 37 11.18 -0.15 -7.92
CA GLN A 37 12.38 -0.99 -7.99
C GLN A 37 12.00 -2.46 -8.27
N ALA A 38 12.79 -3.14 -9.10
CA ALA A 38 12.49 -4.51 -9.53
C ALA A 38 12.35 -5.48 -8.35
N SER A 39 13.19 -5.36 -7.33
CA SER A 39 13.11 -6.23 -6.15
C SER A 39 11.84 -6.00 -5.34
N VAL A 40 11.36 -4.76 -5.28
CA VAL A 40 10.09 -4.41 -4.60
C VAL A 40 8.91 -4.95 -5.41
N THR A 41 8.89 -4.73 -6.71
CA THR A 41 7.86 -5.27 -7.60
C THR A 41 7.76 -6.79 -7.50
N ASN A 42 8.90 -7.48 -7.52
CA ASN A 42 8.94 -8.93 -7.38
C ASN A 42 8.38 -9.40 -6.03
N ALA A 43 8.75 -8.71 -4.94
CA ALA A 43 8.24 -9.03 -3.61
C ALA A 43 6.72 -8.87 -3.53
N VAL A 44 6.18 -7.79 -4.05
CA VAL A 44 4.73 -7.53 -4.05
C VAL A 44 4.00 -8.56 -4.90
N ARG A 45 4.41 -8.73 -6.15
CA ARG A 45 3.70 -9.60 -7.08
C ARG A 45 3.80 -11.08 -6.70
N SER A 46 4.94 -11.53 -6.20
CA SER A 46 5.09 -12.91 -5.75
C SER A 46 4.25 -13.20 -4.49
N THR A 47 4.20 -12.26 -3.56
CA THR A 47 3.35 -12.39 -2.37
C THR A 47 1.87 -12.43 -2.76
N HIS A 48 1.46 -11.54 -3.65
CA HIS A 48 0.09 -11.51 -4.19
C HIS A 48 -0.26 -12.80 -4.92
N ALA A 49 0.64 -13.32 -5.74
CA ALA A 49 0.43 -14.56 -6.49
C ALA A 49 0.26 -15.78 -5.58
N MET A 50 0.88 -15.77 -4.41
CA MET A 50 0.70 -16.83 -3.40
C MET A 50 -0.56 -16.66 -2.56
N GLY A 51 -1.37 -15.64 -2.81
CA GLY A 51 -2.59 -15.36 -2.05
C GLY A 51 -2.33 -14.89 -0.64
N LYS A 52 -1.17 -14.30 -0.38
CA LYS A 52 -0.80 -13.79 0.95
C LYS A 52 -1.10 -12.31 1.06
N PRO A 53 -1.50 -11.82 2.25
CA PRO A 53 -1.91 -10.43 2.42
C PRO A 53 -0.73 -9.45 2.37
N ILE A 54 -1.04 -8.24 1.88
CA ILE A 54 -0.09 -7.14 1.77
C ILE A 54 -0.71 -5.89 2.41
N GLY A 55 0.06 -5.21 3.26
CA GLY A 55 -0.32 -3.95 3.86
C GLY A 55 0.48 -2.78 3.30
N PHE A 56 -0.20 -1.68 3.00
CA PHE A 56 0.41 -0.44 2.55
C PHE A 56 0.00 0.72 3.46
N ILE A 57 0.96 1.48 3.93
CA ILE A 57 0.76 2.57 4.88
C ILE A 57 1.20 3.91 4.28
N CYS A 58 0.44 4.96 4.54
CA CYS A 58 0.75 6.33 4.19
C CYS A 58 0.79 6.56 2.68
N ILE A 59 1.98 6.78 2.10
CA ILE A 59 2.17 7.02 0.67
C ILE A 59 2.37 5.72 -0.12
N THR A 60 2.70 4.62 0.52
CA THR A 60 3.01 3.38 -0.19
C THR A 60 1.84 2.75 -0.94
N PRO A 61 0.56 2.98 -0.59
CA PRO A 61 -0.53 2.58 -1.47
C PRO A 61 -0.38 3.16 -2.89
N ALA A 62 0.07 4.41 -2.99
CA ALA A 62 0.31 5.05 -4.28
C ALA A 62 1.69 4.68 -4.86
N SER A 63 2.75 4.85 -4.05
CA SER A 63 4.12 4.72 -4.55
C SER A 63 4.55 3.28 -4.85
N VAL A 64 3.87 2.30 -4.30
CA VAL A 64 4.17 0.88 -4.50
C VAL A 64 2.91 0.11 -4.92
N GLY A 65 1.83 0.20 -4.16
CA GLY A 65 0.63 -0.62 -4.37
C GLY A 65 -0.02 -0.41 -5.72
N ALA A 66 -0.36 0.81 -6.06
CA ALA A 66 -1.02 1.14 -7.32
C ALA A 66 -0.13 0.84 -8.54
N LEU A 67 1.16 1.12 -8.43
CA LEU A 67 2.11 0.90 -9.52
C LEU A 67 2.36 -0.59 -9.80
N THR A 68 2.26 -1.45 -8.79
CA THR A 68 2.52 -2.89 -8.94
C THR A 68 1.26 -3.73 -9.14
N LEU A 69 0.15 -3.33 -8.53
CA LEU A 69 -1.11 -4.09 -8.51
C LEU A 69 -2.29 -3.36 -9.15
N GLY A 70 -2.07 -2.16 -9.67
CA GLY A 70 -3.14 -1.38 -10.29
C GLY A 70 -3.81 -2.11 -11.46
N GLY A 71 -3.04 -2.85 -12.24
CA GLY A 71 -3.57 -3.66 -13.34
C GLY A 71 -4.54 -4.75 -12.91
N ASP A 72 -4.50 -5.17 -11.64
CA ASP A 72 -5.43 -6.14 -11.07
C ASP A 72 -6.68 -5.48 -10.45
N GLY A 73 -6.80 -4.16 -10.57
CA GLY A 73 -7.95 -3.41 -10.07
C GLY A 73 -8.03 -3.35 -8.53
N VAL A 74 -6.89 -3.39 -7.86
CA VAL A 74 -6.82 -3.37 -6.40
C VAL A 74 -7.46 -2.09 -5.82
N GLU A 75 -8.17 -2.23 -4.69
CA GLU A 75 -8.75 -1.10 -3.98
C GLU A 75 -7.78 -0.62 -2.89
N LEU A 76 -7.46 0.68 -2.92
CA LEU A 76 -6.48 1.31 -2.05
C LEU A 76 -6.99 2.64 -1.49
N THR A 77 -6.36 3.10 -0.42
CA THR A 77 -6.52 4.47 0.06
C THR A 77 -5.18 5.11 0.39
N ILE A 78 -5.10 6.43 0.16
CA ILE A 78 -4.06 7.31 0.69
C ILE A 78 -4.69 8.41 1.58
N GLY A 79 -5.96 8.28 1.91
CA GLY A 79 -6.74 9.29 2.60
C GLY A 79 -7.69 10.01 1.66
N ASN A 80 -7.46 11.29 1.40
CA ASN A 80 -8.35 12.08 0.57
C ASN A 80 -7.65 13.13 -0.30
N ASP A 81 -6.33 13.09 -0.42
CA ASP A 81 -5.62 14.04 -1.29
C ASP A 81 -6.00 13.81 -2.76
N PRO A 82 -6.62 14.79 -3.44
CA PRO A 82 -7.16 14.57 -4.81
C PRO A 82 -6.09 14.22 -5.83
N ASP A 83 -4.93 14.83 -5.74
CA ASP A 83 -3.86 14.62 -6.73
C ASP A 83 -3.25 13.22 -6.59
N THR A 84 -2.99 12.80 -5.36
CA THR A 84 -2.47 11.46 -5.09
C THR A 84 -3.51 10.38 -5.40
N ALA A 85 -4.77 10.61 -5.04
CA ALA A 85 -5.87 9.71 -5.39
C ALA A 85 -6.02 9.55 -6.90
N SER A 86 -5.89 10.65 -7.64
CA SER A 86 -5.92 10.62 -9.11
C SER A 86 -4.78 9.77 -9.68
N ALA A 87 -3.58 9.88 -9.13
CA ALA A 87 -2.45 9.05 -9.55
C ALA A 87 -2.72 7.56 -9.32
N VAL A 88 -3.32 7.21 -8.20
CA VAL A 88 -3.73 5.82 -7.90
C VAL A 88 -4.69 5.29 -8.96
N VAL A 89 -5.70 6.08 -9.31
CA VAL A 89 -6.70 5.72 -10.33
C VAL A 89 -6.06 5.60 -11.71
N GLN A 90 -5.14 6.49 -12.07
CA GLN A 90 -4.43 6.42 -13.35
C GLN A 90 -3.62 5.13 -13.52
N CYS A 91 -3.19 4.51 -12.42
CA CYS A 91 -2.51 3.21 -12.46
C CYS A 91 -3.46 2.02 -12.68
N GLY A 92 -4.76 2.25 -12.70
CA GLY A 92 -5.77 1.21 -12.84
C GLY A 92 -6.37 0.72 -11.54
N ALA A 93 -5.88 1.19 -10.40
CA ALA A 93 -6.43 0.86 -9.09
C ALA A 93 -7.70 1.66 -8.79
N LYS A 94 -8.45 1.21 -7.78
CA LYS A 94 -9.59 1.95 -7.25
C LYS A 94 -9.14 2.68 -5.98
N HIS A 95 -9.54 3.93 -5.85
CA HIS A 95 -9.27 4.72 -4.64
C HIS A 95 -10.56 4.95 -3.87
N THR A 96 -10.50 4.77 -2.54
CA THR A 96 -11.59 5.04 -1.62
C THR A 96 -11.10 6.00 -0.55
N ASP A 97 -11.80 7.11 -0.34
CA ASP A 97 -11.48 8.05 0.74
C ASP A 97 -11.60 7.35 2.09
N CYS A 98 -10.67 7.62 2.99
CA CYS A 98 -10.60 6.91 4.26
C CYS A 98 -10.07 7.83 5.36
N PRO A 99 -10.73 7.89 6.54
CA PRO A 99 -10.22 8.62 7.70
C PRO A 99 -8.92 7.99 8.22
N VAL A 100 -8.13 8.81 8.92
CA VAL A 100 -6.82 8.40 9.45
C VAL A 100 -6.88 7.18 10.37
N GLU A 101 -7.98 7.01 11.10
CA GLU A 101 -8.16 5.92 12.07
C GLU A 101 -8.66 4.62 11.43
N ASN A 102 -8.98 4.65 10.15
CA ASN A 102 -9.56 3.53 9.43
C ASN A 102 -8.61 2.94 8.38
N VAL A 103 -9.08 1.86 7.80
CA VAL A 103 -8.40 1.13 6.74
C VAL A 103 -9.35 0.88 5.59
N VAL A 104 -8.80 0.61 4.41
CA VAL A 104 -9.52 0.03 3.29
C VAL A 104 -8.99 -1.39 3.10
N VAL A 105 -9.90 -2.35 3.07
CA VAL A 105 -9.56 -3.77 2.88
C VAL A 105 -10.11 -4.24 1.55
N ASP A 106 -9.21 -4.68 0.68
CA ASP A 106 -9.57 -5.39 -0.53
C ASP A 106 -9.48 -6.88 -0.23
N PHE A 107 -10.62 -7.50 0.07
CA PHE A 107 -10.67 -8.91 0.47
C PHE A 107 -10.30 -9.85 -0.68
N GLU A 108 -10.63 -9.48 -1.89
CA GLU A 108 -10.36 -10.30 -3.08
C GLU A 108 -8.86 -10.39 -3.36
N ASN A 109 -8.17 -9.26 -3.30
CA ASN A 109 -6.73 -9.18 -3.52
C ASN A 109 -5.91 -9.37 -2.25
N LYS A 110 -6.55 -9.39 -1.07
CA LYS A 110 -5.90 -9.44 0.24
C LYS A 110 -4.92 -8.29 0.46
N VAL A 111 -5.38 -7.08 0.15
CA VAL A 111 -4.59 -5.85 0.30
C VAL A 111 -5.28 -4.93 1.29
N VAL A 112 -4.53 -4.44 2.27
CA VAL A 112 -5.01 -3.49 3.28
C VAL A 112 -4.20 -2.22 3.19
N SER A 113 -4.87 -1.07 3.25
CA SER A 113 -4.20 0.23 3.24
C SER A 113 -4.79 1.18 4.27
N THR A 114 -3.97 2.11 4.75
CA THR A 114 -4.35 3.14 5.71
C THR A 114 -3.60 4.45 5.42
N PRO A 115 -4.26 5.61 5.61
CA PRO A 115 -3.66 6.91 5.29
C PRO A 115 -2.47 7.32 6.15
N ALA A 116 -2.46 6.96 7.42
CA ALA A 116 -1.44 7.40 8.38
C ALA A 116 -1.18 8.91 8.27
N TYR A 117 0.08 9.33 8.11
CA TYR A 117 0.45 10.74 8.07
C TYR A 117 0.03 11.49 6.80
N MET A 118 -0.57 10.83 5.83
CA MET A 118 -1.25 11.55 4.73
C MET A 118 -2.41 12.43 5.24
N LEU A 119 -3.03 12.03 6.35
CA LEU A 119 -4.13 12.78 6.99
C LEU A 119 -3.87 13.10 8.45
N GLY A 120 -2.96 12.41 9.10
CA GLY A 120 -2.86 12.35 10.54
C GLY A 120 -2.43 13.67 11.17
N PRO A 121 -3.25 14.26 12.05
CA PRO A 121 -2.85 15.42 12.83
C PRO A 121 -1.94 15.05 14.01
N GLY A 122 -1.90 13.78 14.41
CA GLY A 122 -1.12 13.34 15.55
C GLY A 122 -0.83 11.86 15.57
N VAL A 123 0.17 11.51 16.39
CA VAL A 123 0.67 10.12 16.52
C VAL A 123 -0.42 9.17 17.00
N SER A 124 -1.29 9.62 17.90
CA SER A 124 -2.35 8.77 18.47
C SER A 124 -3.33 8.28 17.42
N ASP A 125 -3.77 9.17 16.54
CA ASP A 125 -4.73 8.82 15.49
C ASP A 125 -4.10 7.96 14.41
N VAL A 126 -2.87 8.28 14.03
CA VAL A 126 -2.09 7.48 13.09
C VAL A 126 -1.88 6.06 13.62
N ARG A 127 -1.57 5.93 14.91
CA ARG A 127 -1.41 4.63 15.56
C ARG A 127 -2.67 3.75 15.46
N LYS A 128 -3.85 4.34 15.62
CA LYS A 128 -5.12 3.60 15.52
C LYS A 128 -5.30 2.99 14.15
N GLY A 129 -5.06 3.76 13.10
CA GLY A 129 -5.15 3.28 11.72
C GLY A 129 -4.14 2.19 11.42
N ILE A 130 -2.89 2.36 11.86
CA ILE A 130 -1.85 1.36 11.67
C ILE A 130 -2.15 0.07 12.43
N ALA A 131 -2.64 0.19 13.67
CA ALA A 131 -3.03 -0.98 14.46
C ALA A 131 -4.16 -1.77 13.78
N ARG A 132 -5.15 -1.07 13.22
CA ARG A 132 -6.20 -1.72 12.44
C ARG A 132 -5.64 -2.43 11.21
N LEU A 133 -4.74 -1.78 10.48
CA LEU A 133 -4.10 -2.39 9.30
C LEU A 133 -3.40 -3.69 9.68
N VAL A 134 -2.59 -3.67 10.73
CA VAL A 134 -1.86 -4.87 11.18
C VAL A 134 -2.84 -5.98 11.57
N ASN A 135 -3.91 -5.65 12.29
CA ASN A 135 -4.93 -6.63 12.68
C ASN A 135 -5.62 -7.24 11.46
N GLU A 136 -6.01 -6.42 10.49
CA GLU A 136 -6.65 -6.91 9.26
C GLU A 136 -5.71 -7.77 8.43
N VAL A 137 -4.44 -7.39 8.32
CA VAL A 137 -3.42 -8.21 7.65
C VAL A 137 -3.29 -9.57 8.33
N LEU A 138 -3.22 -9.61 9.66
CA LEU A 138 -3.14 -10.86 10.42
C LEU A 138 -4.39 -11.73 10.23
N GLU A 139 -5.58 -11.13 10.20
CA GLU A 139 -6.82 -11.86 9.93
C GLU A 139 -6.81 -12.51 8.53
N LEU A 140 -6.26 -11.83 7.55
CA LEU A 140 -6.19 -12.32 6.18
C LEU A 140 -5.16 -13.46 5.99
N THR A 141 -4.29 -13.70 6.97
CA THR A 141 -3.35 -14.83 6.92
C THR A 141 -4.01 -16.17 7.24
N HIS A 142 -5.23 -16.16 7.75
CA HIS A 142 -5.96 -17.36 8.16
C HIS A 142 -6.86 -17.93 7.08
#